data_c79f7e2673f7d60710d67356dc9ea299
#
_entry.id   c79f7e2673f7d60710d67356dc9ea299
#
_cell.length_a   1.000
_cell.length_b   1.000
_cell.length_c   1.000
_cell.angle_alpha   90.00
_cell.angle_beta   90.00
_cell.angle_gamma   90.00
#
_symmetry.space_group_name_H-M   'P 1'
#
loop_
_entity.id
_entity.type
_entity.pdbx_description
1 polymer ?
#
loop_
_entity_poly.entity_id
_entity_poly.type
_entity_poly.pdbx_seq_one_letter_code
_entity_poly.pdbx_strand_id
1 'polypeptide(L)'
;MRDNFNEIVADIKFLARHEIKTSFFHNLPNRCANQNLLKELQKKLPATRLIRVEPGVDFYDVVLNNPDVFFKLIFLERRYLIDPSGEKINTLTTGRVRESMDEFGDLIANVNFKDTLNQLCEKIESGHCERIHILPAGKNTIKHELFTVEGTGTMIADNFVEEFRQVQTDEDVAIVFRILSMYKRAGFLKPRSKNYLSRNRHRFYVTSIDGIAVGCVEQKIVDDQTAELGALAISTRFRSQRVGVYAVEAFMKTMKEQGYTHFISLTNNPRLQALFGQIGFKQESLEQYAKRQSESPDVPMFHYSV
;
A
#
# COMPACT_ATOMS: atom_id res chain seq x y z
N MET A 1 -16.64 -14.44 -18.30
CA MET A 1 -17.51 -13.99 -17.19
C MET A 1 -17.82 -15.07 -16.14
N ARG A 2 -18.02 -16.35 -16.50
CA ARG A 2 -18.21 -17.44 -15.49
C ARG A 2 -16.97 -17.72 -14.64
N ASP A 3 -15.79 -17.66 -15.20
CA ASP A 3 -14.55 -17.99 -14.50
C ASP A 3 -14.25 -16.97 -13.40
N ASN A 4 -14.42 -15.67 -13.66
CA ASN A 4 -14.18 -14.62 -12.68
C ASN A 4 -15.16 -14.68 -11.48
N PHE A 5 -16.40 -15.13 -11.68
CA PHE A 5 -17.35 -15.21 -10.57
C PHE A 5 -16.95 -16.27 -9.54
N ASN A 6 -16.50 -17.45 -9.98
CA ASN A 6 -16.01 -18.50 -9.08
C ASN A 6 -14.77 -18.05 -8.29
N GLU A 7 -13.93 -17.22 -8.91
CA GLU A 7 -12.75 -16.66 -8.29
C GLU A 7 -13.11 -15.62 -7.22
N ILE A 8 -14.07 -14.72 -7.52
CA ILE A 8 -14.63 -13.76 -6.55
C ILE A 8 -15.27 -14.49 -5.37
N VAL A 9 -16.02 -15.56 -5.61
CA VAL A 9 -16.60 -16.40 -4.56
C VAL A 9 -15.54 -16.99 -3.64
N ALA A 10 -14.38 -17.39 -4.19
CA ALA A 10 -13.27 -17.89 -3.38
C ALA A 10 -12.71 -16.80 -2.44
N ASP A 11 -12.62 -15.57 -2.92
CA ASP A 11 -12.19 -14.43 -2.11
C ASP A 11 -13.22 -14.11 -1.01
N ILE A 12 -14.52 -14.10 -1.33
CA ILE A 12 -15.59 -13.89 -0.33
C ILE A 12 -15.56 -14.98 0.75
N LYS A 13 -15.34 -16.25 0.37
CA LYS A 13 -15.16 -17.36 1.33
C LYS A 13 -13.95 -17.15 2.22
N PHE A 14 -12.87 -16.61 1.67
CA PHE A 14 -11.68 -16.25 2.45
C PHE A 14 -12.00 -15.17 3.48
N LEU A 15 -12.70 -14.10 3.09
CA LEU A 15 -13.12 -13.02 4.00
C LEU A 15 -14.02 -13.57 5.12
N ALA A 16 -14.99 -14.40 4.81
CA ALA A 16 -15.90 -15.00 5.78
C ALA A 16 -15.17 -15.90 6.80
N ARG A 17 -14.12 -16.62 6.40
CA ARG A 17 -13.28 -17.42 7.32
C ARG A 17 -12.47 -16.54 8.29
N HIS A 18 -12.24 -15.29 7.94
CA HIS A 18 -11.60 -14.29 8.80
C HIS A 18 -12.62 -13.40 9.52
N GLU A 19 -13.88 -13.86 9.60
CA GLU A 19 -14.98 -13.17 10.30
C GLU A 19 -15.30 -11.77 9.78
N ILE A 20 -14.88 -11.46 8.54
CA ILE A 20 -15.15 -10.18 7.89
C ILE A 20 -16.59 -10.22 7.33
N LYS A 21 -17.45 -9.36 7.88
CA LYS A 21 -18.82 -9.18 7.39
C LYS A 21 -18.78 -8.48 6.03
N THR A 22 -19.50 -9.03 5.06
CA THR A 22 -19.53 -8.49 3.70
C THR A 22 -20.98 -8.34 3.19
N SER A 23 -21.24 -7.27 2.43
CA SER A 23 -22.41 -7.12 1.58
C SER A 23 -21.97 -7.22 0.13
N PHE A 24 -22.49 -8.21 -0.59
CA PHE A 24 -22.12 -8.47 -1.97
C PHE A 24 -23.27 -8.07 -2.91
N PHE A 25 -23.08 -7.00 -3.66
CA PHE A 25 -24.02 -6.49 -4.65
C PHE A 25 -23.77 -7.19 -6.00
N HIS A 26 -24.84 -7.71 -6.62
CA HIS A 26 -24.71 -8.43 -7.89
C HIS A 26 -25.92 -8.24 -8.80
N ASN A 27 -25.70 -8.25 -10.11
CA ASN A 27 -26.71 -8.23 -11.14
C ASN A 27 -26.72 -9.54 -11.98
N LEU A 28 -26.38 -10.66 -11.37
CA LEU A 28 -26.35 -11.94 -12.07
C LEU A 28 -27.69 -12.23 -12.73
N PRO A 29 -27.69 -12.67 -14.01
CA PRO A 29 -28.91 -13.02 -14.70
C PRO A 29 -29.73 -14.06 -13.93
N ASN A 30 -31.05 -13.93 -13.97
CA ASN A 30 -31.99 -14.81 -13.26
C ASN A 30 -32.07 -16.19 -13.93
N ARG A 31 -30.98 -16.96 -13.97
CA ARG A 31 -30.87 -18.31 -14.48
C ARG A 31 -30.84 -19.30 -13.32
N CYS A 32 -31.45 -20.48 -13.50
CA CYS A 32 -31.51 -21.52 -12.47
C CYS A 32 -30.14 -21.87 -11.88
N ALA A 33 -29.08 -21.95 -12.71
CA ALA A 33 -27.73 -22.22 -12.29
C ALA A 33 -27.16 -21.09 -11.35
N ASN A 34 -27.48 -19.84 -11.62
CA ASN A 34 -27.04 -18.70 -10.79
C ASN A 34 -27.82 -18.64 -9.48
N GLN A 35 -29.12 -18.95 -9.50
CA GLN A 35 -29.92 -19.01 -8.28
C GLN A 35 -29.45 -20.10 -7.34
N ASN A 36 -29.14 -21.29 -7.86
CA ASN A 36 -28.61 -22.38 -7.06
C ASN A 36 -27.25 -22.01 -6.44
N LEU A 37 -26.38 -21.36 -7.22
CA LEU A 37 -25.10 -20.89 -6.74
C LEU A 37 -25.24 -19.83 -5.62
N LEU A 38 -26.16 -18.88 -5.77
CA LEU A 38 -26.43 -17.85 -4.75
C LEU A 38 -27.01 -18.47 -3.48
N LYS A 39 -27.93 -19.45 -3.61
CA LYS A 39 -28.46 -20.22 -2.46
C LYS A 39 -27.35 -21.00 -1.73
N GLU A 40 -26.47 -21.65 -2.48
CA GLU A 40 -25.31 -22.33 -1.88
C GLU A 40 -24.35 -21.35 -1.18
N LEU A 41 -24.12 -20.19 -1.77
CA LEU A 41 -23.29 -19.16 -1.16
C LEU A 41 -23.92 -18.66 0.14
N GLN A 42 -25.20 -18.32 0.14
CA GLN A 42 -25.89 -17.84 1.33
C GLN A 42 -25.87 -18.89 2.46
N LYS A 43 -26.01 -20.18 2.11
CA LYS A 43 -25.94 -21.28 3.08
C LYS A 43 -24.53 -21.46 3.66
N LYS A 44 -23.49 -21.31 2.83
CA LYS A 44 -22.08 -21.50 3.22
C LYS A 44 -21.45 -20.26 3.86
N LEU A 45 -22.03 -19.09 3.63
CA LEU A 45 -21.49 -17.80 4.05
C LEU A 45 -22.57 -16.96 4.78
N PRO A 46 -23.02 -17.38 5.96
CA PRO A 46 -24.10 -16.68 6.69
C PRO A 46 -23.75 -15.24 7.07
N ALA A 47 -22.45 -14.93 7.17
CA ALA A 47 -21.98 -13.58 7.44
C ALA A 47 -21.95 -12.66 6.20
N THR A 48 -22.27 -13.20 5.00
CA THR A 48 -22.29 -12.44 3.75
C THR A 48 -23.73 -12.15 3.35
N ARG A 49 -24.09 -10.88 3.24
CA ARG A 49 -25.39 -10.42 2.74
C ARG A 49 -25.31 -10.34 1.21
N LEU A 50 -26.15 -11.10 0.51
CA LEU A 50 -26.28 -11.04 -0.95
C LEU A 50 -27.39 -10.07 -1.33
N ILE A 51 -27.05 -9.03 -2.10
CA ILE A 51 -27.98 -7.96 -2.50
C ILE A 51 -28.08 -7.96 -4.02
N ARG A 52 -29.26 -8.19 -4.53
CA ARG A 52 -29.51 -8.14 -5.97
C ARG A 52 -29.71 -6.69 -6.41
N VAL A 53 -29.00 -6.32 -7.47
CA VAL A 53 -29.16 -5.07 -8.21
C VAL A 53 -29.91 -5.37 -9.51
N GLU A 54 -30.89 -4.55 -9.87
CA GLU A 54 -31.62 -4.72 -11.09
C GLU A 54 -30.73 -4.55 -12.34
N PRO A 55 -30.99 -5.29 -13.41
CA PRO A 55 -30.25 -5.15 -14.65
C PRO A 55 -30.35 -3.74 -15.22
N GLY A 56 -29.22 -3.17 -15.60
CA GLY A 56 -29.14 -1.81 -16.16
C GLY A 56 -28.96 -0.69 -15.14
N VAL A 57 -29.01 -0.99 -13.84
CA VAL A 57 -28.65 -0.05 -12.79
C VAL A 57 -27.13 -0.04 -12.60
N ASP A 58 -26.52 1.12 -12.52
CA ASP A 58 -25.10 1.26 -12.25
C ASP A 58 -24.81 0.93 -10.77
N PHE A 59 -23.76 0.15 -10.53
CA PHE A 59 -23.35 -0.19 -9.16
C PHE A 59 -22.85 1.02 -8.37
N TYR A 60 -22.26 2.01 -9.04
CA TYR A 60 -21.87 3.25 -8.40
C TYR A 60 -23.07 4.01 -7.87
N ASP A 61 -24.13 4.14 -8.68
CA ASP A 61 -25.38 4.77 -8.26
C ASP A 61 -26.02 4.06 -7.08
N VAL A 62 -26.00 2.73 -7.06
CA VAL A 62 -26.50 1.93 -5.93
C VAL A 62 -25.76 2.26 -4.63
N VAL A 63 -24.43 2.39 -4.71
CA VAL A 63 -23.60 2.72 -3.54
C VAL A 63 -23.77 4.17 -3.13
N LEU A 64 -23.80 5.09 -4.10
CA LEU A 64 -23.95 6.52 -3.83
C LEU A 64 -25.29 6.85 -3.17
N ASN A 65 -26.36 6.14 -3.55
CA ASN A 65 -27.71 6.31 -2.97
C ASN A 65 -27.95 5.44 -1.74
N ASN A 66 -27.00 4.59 -1.33
CA ASN A 66 -27.16 3.75 -0.15
C ASN A 66 -26.85 4.56 1.13
N PRO A 67 -27.78 4.59 2.12
CA PRO A 67 -27.59 5.30 3.38
C PRO A 67 -26.69 4.53 4.38
N ASP A 68 -26.39 3.25 4.12
CA ASP A 68 -25.57 2.44 5.02
C ASP A 68 -24.12 2.99 5.07
N VAL A 69 -23.52 2.93 6.25
CA VAL A 69 -22.10 3.21 6.45
C VAL A 69 -21.29 1.95 6.23
N PHE A 70 -20.28 2.03 5.38
CA PHE A 70 -19.39 0.93 5.06
C PHE A 70 -17.97 1.24 5.52
N PHE A 71 -17.29 0.28 6.09
CA PHE A 71 -15.87 0.44 6.41
C PHE A 71 -15.02 0.54 5.12
N LYS A 72 -15.30 -0.33 4.14
CA LYS A 72 -14.65 -0.34 2.84
C LYS A 72 -15.64 -0.64 1.72
N LEU A 73 -15.51 0.06 0.63
CA LEU A 73 -16.21 -0.20 -0.62
C LEU A 73 -15.24 -0.78 -1.64
N ILE A 74 -15.61 -1.87 -2.29
CA ILE A 74 -14.77 -2.53 -3.29
C ILE A 74 -15.57 -2.67 -4.58
N PHE A 75 -15.15 -1.98 -5.64
CA PHE A 75 -15.69 -2.11 -6.97
C PHE A 75 -14.83 -3.07 -7.78
N LEU A 76 -15.44 -4.09 -8.35
CA LEU A 76 -14.80 -5.05 -9.23
C LEU A 76 -15.05 -4.64 -10.68
N GLU A 77 -14.00 -4.12 -11.30
CA GLU A 77 -14.01 -3.55 -12.64
C GLU A 77 -13.24 -4.41 -13.65
N ARG A 78 -13.18 -3.99 -14.89
CA ARG A 78 -12.31 -4.63 -15.91
C ARG A 78 -10.84 -4.36 -15.66
N ARG A 79 -10.50 -3.22 -15.05
CA ARG A 79 -9.13 -2.79 -14.73
C ARG A 79 -9.13 -1.78 -13.58
N TYR A 80 -7.97 -1.54 -13.03
CA TYR A 80 -7.68 -0.47 -12.07
C TYR A 80 -7.56 0.89 -12.78
N LEU A 81 -7.42 1.97 -12.02
CA LEU A 81 -7.12 3.29 -12.58
C LEU A 81 -5.67 3.33 -13.09
N ILE A 82 -5.48 4.01 -14.19
CA ILE A 82 -4.17 4.25 -14.81
C ILE A 82 -3.94 5.75 -14.98
N ASP A 83 -2.69 6.17 -14.90
CA ASP A 83 -2.29 7.55 -15.15
C ASP A 83 -2.11 7.84 -16.66
N PRO A 84 -1.85 9.09 -17.08
CA PRO A 84 -1.62 9.45 -18.48
C PRO A 84 -0.45 8.73 -19.14
N SER A 85 0.51 8.20 -18.38
CA SER A 85 1.62 7.38 -18.91
C SER A 85 1.24 5.90 -19.11
N GLY A 86 0.03 5.49 -18.67
CA GLY A 86 -0.45 4.12 -18.73
C GLY A 86 -0.04 3.28 -17.52
N GLU A 87 0.62 3.86 -16.52
CA GLU A 87 1.02 3.18 -15.31
C GLU A 87 -0.16 3.05 -14.32
N LYS A 88 -0.14 1.97 -13.53
CA LYS A 88 -1.16 1.74 -12.50
C LYS A 88 -1.10 2.79 -11.40
N ILE A 89 -2.23 3.41 -11.11
CA ILE A 89 -2.41 4.24 -9.92
C ILE A 89 -2.72 3.31 -8.74
N ASN A 90 -1.82 3.24 -7.77
CA ASN A 90 -1.98 2.36 -6.61
C ASN A 90 -2.84 2.99 -5.52
N THR A 91 -2.66 4.29 -5.27
CA THR A 91 -3.33 5.02 -4.19
C THR A 91 -3.60 6.46 -4.61
N LEU A 92 -4.72 7.01 -4.15
CA LEU A 92 -5.11 8.41 -4.30
C LEU A 92 -5.70 8.92 -2.98
N THR A 93 -5.42 10.18 -2.64
CA THR A 93 -6.25 10.90 -1.67
C THR A 93 -7.43 11.55 -2.37
N THR A 94 -8.51 11.86 -1.63
CA THR A 94 -9.66 12.59 -2.20
C THR A 94 -9.23 13.95 -2.74
N GLY A 95 -8.33 14.66 -2.06
CA GLY A 95 -7.73 15.91 -2.54
C GLY A 95 -6.98 15.72 -3.86
N ARG A 96 -6.15 14.65 -3.97
CA ARG A 96 -5.40 14.36 -5.20
C ARG A 96 -6.31 13.98 -6.36
N VAL A 97 -7.42 13.30 -6.09
CA VAL A 97 -8.43 13.02 -7.12
C VAL A 97 -8.94 14.34 -7.72
N ARG A 98 -9.30 15.31 -6.90
CA ARG A 98 -9.82 16.60 -7.35
C ARG A 98 -8.81 17.41 -8.15
N GLU A 99 -7.56 17.47 -7.68
CA GLU A 99 -6.47 18.16 -8.38
C GLU A 99 -6.17 17.55 -9.75
N SER A 100 -6.35 16.25 -9.89
CA SER A 100 -5.93 15.48 -11.08
C SER A 100 -7.09 14.99 -11.94
N MET A 101 -8.31 15.49 -11.72
CA MET A 101 -9.52 15.03 -12.44
C MET A 101 -9.38 15.08 -13.96
N ASP A 102 -8.75 16.13 -14.49
CA ASP A 102 -8.55 16.29 -15.93
C ASP A 102 -7.55 15.26 -16.50
N GLU A 103 -6.56 14.87 -15.71
CA GLU A 103 -5.56 13.89 -16.12
C GLU A 103 -6.13 12.46 -16.19
N PHE A 104 -7.11 12.13 -15.34
CA PHE A 104 -7.64 10.76 -15.22
C PHE A 104 -8.88 10.50 -16.07
N GLY A 105 -9.61 11.53 -16.45
CA GLY A 105 -10.92 11.39 -17.10
C GLY A 105 -10.90 10.63 -18.42
N ASP A 106 -9.88 10.81 -19.22
CA ASP A 106 -9.78 10.21 -20.56
C ASP A 106 -9.25 8.76 -20.51
N LEU A 107 -8.65 8.34 -19.40
CA LEU A 107 -8.06 7.01 -19.24
C LEU A 107 -9.04 5.94 -18.75
N ILE A 108 -10.24 6.35 -18.35
CA ILE A 108 -11.26 5.47 -17.81
C ILE A 108 -12.42 5.45 -18.80
N ALA A 109 -12.74 4.26 -19.30
CA ALA A 109 -13.69 4.04 -20.41
C ALA A 109 -15.15 4.45 -20.15
N ASN A 110 -15.47 5.16 -19.06
CA ASN A 110 -16.80 5.62 -18.71
C ASN A 110 -16.88 7.16 -18.80
N VAL A 111 -17.73 7.67 -19.66
CA VAL A 111 -17.88 9.11 -19.94
C VAL A 111 -18.24 9.92 -18.68
N ASN A 112 -18.96 9.31 -17.72
CA ASN A 112 -19.41 9.97 -16.49
C ASN A 112 -18.51 9.63 -15.27
N PHE A 113 -17.38 9.04 -15.48
CA PHE A 113 -16.55 8.52 -14.38
C PHE A 113 -15.97 9.64 -13.52
N LYS A 114 -15.69 10.81 -14.08
CA LYS A 114 -15.21 11.98 -13.32
C LYS A 114 -16.21 12.39 -12.24
N ASP A 115 -17.47 12.55 -12.60
CA ASP A 115 -18.52 12.93 -11.66
C ASP A 115 -18.72 11.83 -10.60
N THR A 116 -18.75 10.58 -11.04
CA THR A 116 -18.83 9.41 -10.14
C THR A 116 -17.66 9.37 -9.16
N LEU A 117 -16.44 9.59 -9.63
CA LEU A 117 -15.25 9.58 -8.79
C LEU A 117 -15.29 10.70 -7.75
N ASN A 118 -15.76 11.89 -8.13
CA ASN A 118 -15.97 13.02 -7.22
C ASN A 118 -16.98 12.68 -6.13
N GLN A 119 -18.13 12.13 -6.51
CA GLN A 119 -19.17 11.70 -5.56
C GLN A 119 -18.68 10.59 -4.62
N LEU A 120 -17.84 9.68 -5.10
CA LEU A 120 -17.20 8.67 -4.25
C LEU A 120 -16.24 9.31 -3.23
N CYS A 121 -15.50 10.36 -3.62
CA CYS A 121 -14.68 11.13 -2.68
C CYS A 121 -15.53 11.80 -1.61
N GLU A 122 -16.69 12.38 -1.98
CA GLU A 122 -17.64 12.96 -1.03
C GLU A 122 -18.16 11.93 -0.01
N LYS A 123 -18.37 10.67 -0.43
CA LYS A 123 -18.75 9.57 0.48
C LYS A 123 -17.66 9.27 1.51
N ILE A 124 -16.39 9.35 1.13
CA ILE A 124 -15.26 9.19 2.06
C ILE A 124 -15.24 10.37 3.03
N GLU A 125 -15.22 11.58 2.52
CA GLU A 125 -15.10 12.82 3.31
C GLU A 125 -16.26 13.03 4.28
N SER A 126 -17.47 12.56 3.92
CA SER A 126 -18.65 12.58 4.79
C SER A 126 -18.68 11.43 5.83
N GLY A 127 -17.67 10.55 5.83
CA GLY A 127 -17.59 9.43 6.77
C GLY A 127 -18.51 8.25 6.47
N HIS A 128 -19.14 8.18 5.30
CA HIS A 128 -19.95 7.02 4.91
C HIS A 128 -19.10 5.79 4.57
N CYS A 129 -17.85 5.97 4.23
CA CYS A 129 -16.86 4.90 4.16
C CYS A 129 -15.46 5.46 4.44
N GLU A 130 -14.53 4.61 4.91
CA GLU A 130 -13.14 5.02 5.11
C GLU A 130 -12.33 4.95 3.82
N ARG A 131 -12.63 3.97 2.97
CA ARG A 131 -11.84 3.69 1.77
C ARG A 131 -12.67 3.09 0.67
N ILE A 132 -12.26 3.41 -0.55
CA ILE A 132 -12.80 2.84 -1.78
C ILE A 132 -11.67 2.15 -2.53
N HIS A 133 -11.94 0.94 -3.03
CA HIS A 133 -11.00 0.18 -3.83
C HIS A 133 -11.62 -0.10 -5.20
N ILE A 134 -10.88 0.18 -6.27
CA ILE A 134 -11.25 -0.13 -7.65
C ILE A 134 -10.29 -1.22 -8.14
N LEU A 135 -10.79 -2.43 -8.29
CA LEU A 135 -9.98 -3.64 -8.52
C LEU A 135 -10.32 -4.30 -9.85
N PRO A 136 -9.34 -4.86 -10.56
CA PRO A 136 -9.64 -5.73 -11.68
C PRO A 136 -10.29 -7.02 -11.16
N ALA A 137 -11.42 -7.42 -11.74
CA ALA A 137 -12.06 -8.70 -11.39
C ALA A 137 -11.17 -9.88 -11.78
N GLY A 138 -10.76 -10.70 -10.81
CA GLY A 138 -9.88 -11.85 -11.05
C GLY A 138 -9.60 -12.68 -9.81
N LYS A 139 -8.72 -13.65 -9.96
CA LYS A 139 -8.37 -14.61 -8.92
C LYS A 139 -7.56 -13.95 -7.79
N ASN A 140 -7.97 -14.17 -6.56
CA ASN A 140 -7.33 -13.65 -5.35
C ASN A 140 -7.22 -12.11 -5.30
N THR A 141 -7.97 -11.39 -6.12
CA THR A 141 -7.83 -9.93 -6.25
C THR A 141 -8.19 -9.22 -4.95
N ILE A 142 -9.34 -9.55 -4.35
CA ILE A 142 -9.77 -8.96 -3.08
C ILE A 142 -8.82 -9.37 -1.94
N LYS A 143 -8.43 -10.64 -1.92
CA LYS A 143 -7.49 -11.15 -0.93
C LYS A 143 -6.14 -10.42 -0.99
N HIS A 144 -5.56 -10.27 -2.18
CA HIS A 144 -4.29 -9.56 -2.33
C HIS A 144 -4.43 -8.07 -1.99
N GLU A 145 -5.55 -7.46 -2.39
CA GLU A 145 -5.80 -6.05 -2.07
C GLU A 145 -5.85 -5.79 -0.57
N LEU A 146 -6.56 -6.61 0.19
CA LEU A 146 -6.80 -6.37 1.60
C LEU A 146 -5.70 -6.92 2.52
N PHE A 147 -4.95 -7.93 2.09
CA PHE A 147 -4.02 -8.66 2.96
C PHE A 147 -2.56 -8.64 2.48
N THR A 148 -2.25 -7.89 1.43
CA THR A 148 -0.86 -7.68 1.01
C THR A 148 -0.52 -6.20 0.94
N VAL A 149 0.74 -5.89 1.15
CA VAL A 149 1.26 -4.51 1.10
C VAL A 149 1.20 -3.92 -0.31
N GLU A 150 1.24 -4.77 -1.34
CA GLU A 150 1.30 -4.34 -2.73
C GLU A 150 -0.08 -4.02 -3.32
N GLY A 151 -1.13 -4.73 -2.85
CA GLY A 151 -2.47 -4.63 -3.40
C GLY A 151 -2.57 -4.99 -4.89
N THR A 152 -3.76 -4.95 -5.44
CA THR A 152 -4.03 -5.30 -6.84
C THR A 152 -4.65 -4.17 -7.64
N GLY A 153 -5.30 -3.21 -6.99
CA GLY A 153 -6.02 -2.14 -7.63
C GLY A 153 -5.60 -0.75 -7.22
N THR A 154 -6.54 0.18 -7.33
CA THR A 154 -6.42 1.56 -6.86
C THR A 154 -7.21 1.72 -5.57
N MET A 155 -6.59 2.24 -4.53
CA MET A 155 -7.22 2.58 -3.26
C MET A 155 -7.38 4.09 -3.14
N ILE A 156 -8.56 4.55 -2.73
CA ILE A 156 -8.87 5.96 -2.49
C ILE A 156 -9.25 6.11 -1.02
N ALA A 157 -8.68 7.12 -0.35
CA ALA A 157 -8.96 7.49 1.04
C ALA A 157 -8.93 9.02 1.19
N ASP A 158 -9.46 9.56 2.28
CA ASP A 158 -9.38 10.99 2.56
C ASP A 158 -7.93 11.43 2.81
N ASN A 159 -7.28 10.72 3.72
CA ASN A 159 -5.87 10.91 4.02
C ASN A 159 -5.23 9.56 4.35
N PHE A 160 -3.93 9.58 4.53
CA PHE A 160 -3.15 8.42 4.97
C PHE A 160 -2.41 8.81 6.24
N VAL A 161 -2.80 8.19 7.37
CA VAL A 161 -2.12 8.39 8.65
C VAL A 161 -0.78 7.65 8.62
N GLU A 162 0.30 8.43 8.61
CA GLU A 162 1.66 7.93 8.62
C GLU A 162 2.15 7.73 10.06
N GLU A 163 2.74 6.59 10.33
CA GLU A 163 3.36 6.26 11.62
C GLU A 163 4.77 5.72 11.38
N PHE A 164 5.71 6.16 12.21
CA PHE A 164 7.07 5.65 12.23
C PHE A 164 7.41 5.20 13.65
N ARG A 165 7.68 3.91 13.83
CA ARG A 165 7.96 3.33 15.14
C ARG A 165 9.00 2.23 15.11
N GLN A 166 9.66 2.01 16.24
CA GLN A 166 10.57 0.89 16.41
C GLN A 166 9.84 -0.45 16.38
N VAL A 167 10.49 -1.48 15.85
CA VAL A 167 10.02 -2.88 15.85
C VAL A 167 10.00 -3.42 17.27
N GLN A 168 8.85 -3.87 17.74
CA GLN A 168 8.66 -4.35 19.11
C GLN A 168 8.25 -5.82 19.18
N THR A 169 7.41 -6.27 18.27
CA THR A 169 6.77 -7.59 18.33
C THR A 169 7.36 -8.58 17.33
N ASP A 170 7.09 -9.87 17.53
CA ASP A 170 7.46 -10.90 16.55
C ASP A 170 6.65 -10.82 15.26
N GLU A 171 5.46 -10.21 15.31
CA GLU A 171 4.66 -9.87 14.14
C GLU A 171 5.34 -8.78 13.31
N ASP A 172 5.83 -7.72 13.95
CA ASP A 172 6.64 -6.69 13.28
C ASP A 172 7.87 -7.31 12.59
N VAL A 173 8.58 -8.22 13.27
CA VAL A 173 9.73 -8.94 12.70
C VAL A 173 9.30 -9.72 11.45
N ALA A 174 8.15 -10.38 11.48
CA ALA A 174 7.64 -11.13 10.32
C ALA A 174 7.29 -10.18 9.14
N ILE A 175 6.74 -9.01 9.43
CA ILE A 175 6.42 -7.98 8.45
C ILE A 175 7.71 -7.42 7.82
N VAL A 176 8.68 -6.99 8.63
CA VAL A 176 9.98 -6.50 8.15
C VAL A 176 10.70 -7.55 7.30
N PHE A 177 10.69 -8.82 7.73
CA PHE A 177 11.26 -9.91 6.96
C PHE A 177 10.61 -10.05 5.57
N ARG A 178 9.30 -9.91 5.50
CA ARG A 178 8.54 -9.96 4.23
C ARG A 178 8.92 -8.80 3.31
N ILE A 179 8.94 -7.56 3.83
CA ILE A 179 9.32 -6.36 3.06
C ILE A 179 10.74 -6.51 2.51
N LEU A 180 11.72 -6.86 3.35
CA LEU A 180 13.11 -7.01 2.93
C LEU A 180 13.30 -8.16 1.93
N SER A 181 12.51 -9.24 2.03
CA SER A 181 12.56 -10.38 1.11
C SER A 181 12.14 -10.01 -0.31
N MET A 182 11.22 -9.05 -0.49
CA MET A 182 10.84 -8.53 -1.80
C MET A 182 12.02 -7.81 -2.48
N TYR A 183 12.74 -6.98 -1.73
CA TYR A 183 13.91 -6.23 -2.24
C TYR A 183 15.17 -7.09 -2.44
N LYS A 184 15.30 -8.17 -1.69
CA LYS A 184 16.36 -9.17 -1.92
C LYS A 184 16.29 -9.74 -3.33
N ARG A 185 15.09 -10.07 -3.81
CA ARG A 185 14.87 -10.62 -5.16
C ARG A 185 15.31 -9.65 -6.26
N ALA A 186 15.23 -8.36 -6.00
CA ALA A 186 15.67 -7.31 -6.92
C ALA A 186 17.19 -7.01 -6.84
N GLY A 187 17.96 -7.70 -5.98
CA GLY A 187 19.41 -7.54 -5.86
C GLY A 187 19.88 -6.30 -5.09
N PHE A 188 18.97 -5.49 -4.55
CA PHE A 188 19.35 -4.23 -3.88
C PHE A 188 19.66 -4.36 -2.39
N LEU A 189 19.33 -5.48 -1.74
CA LEU A 189 19.54 -5.67 -0.33
C LEU A 189 20.27 -6.97 -0.01
N LYS A 190 21.22 -6.89 0.92
CA LYS A 190 21.84 -8.08 1.51
C LYS A 190 20.76 -8.88 2.27
N PRO A 191 20.72 -10.23 2.13
CA PRO A 191 19.75 -11.07 2.84
C PRO A 191 19.89 -10.93 4.36
N ARG A 192 18.76 -10.84 5.04
CA ARG A 192 18.69 -10.93 6.51
C ARG A 192 17.82 -12.11 6.90
N SER A 193 18.30 -12.93 7.82
CA SER A 193 17.48 -14.03 8.35
C SER A 193 16.47 -13.49 9.36
N LYS A 194 15.35 -14.21 9.52
CA LYS A 194 14.34 -13.87 10.54
C LYS A 194 14.97 -13.85 11.95
N ASN A 195 15.91 -14.77 12.22
CA ASN A 195 16.64 -14.82 13.49
C ASN A 195 17.52 -13.56 13.70
N TYR A 196 18.18 -13.06 12.64
CA TYR A 196 18.92 -11.79 12.73
C TYR A 196 17.99 -10.63 13.09
N LEU A 197 16.84 -10.52 12.42
CA LEU A 197 15.85 -9.47 12.68
C LEU A 197 15.31 -9.55 14.10
N SER A 198 14.99 -10.75 14.59
CA SER A 198 14.48 -10.96 15.94
C SER A 198 15.49 -10.53 17.02
N ARG A 199 16.76 -10.90 16.84
CA ARG A 199 17.85 -10.53 17.79
C ARG A 199 18.18 -9.04 17.76
N ASN A 200 18.01 -8.38 16.62
CA ASN A 200 18.34 -6.98 16.40
C ASN A 200 17.11 -6.09 16.22
N ARG A 201 15.92 -6.53 16.70
CA ARG A 201 14.65 -5.81 16.48
C ARG A 201 14.71 -4.35 16.88
N HIS A 202 15.45 -4.00 17.93
CA HIS A 202 15.66 -2.66 18.43
C HIS A 202 16.37 -1.71 17.44
N ARG A 203 16.99 -2.25 16.38
CA ARG A 203 17.62 -1.48 15.31
C ARG A 203 16.69 -1.21 14.13
N PHE A 204 15.52 -1.84 14.11
CA PHE A 204 14.59 -1.73 12.99
C PHE A 204 13.42 -0.84 13.35
N TYR A 205 13.04 -0.03 12.38
CA TYR A 205 11.85 0.80 12.43
C TYR A 205 10.91 0.42 11.29
N VAL A 206 9.62 0.54 11.55
CA VAL A 206 8.56 0.29 10.58
C VAL A 206 7.88 1.60 10.25
N THR A 207 7.66 1.85 8.97
CA THR A 207 6.77 2.90 8.48
C THR A 207 5.44 2.26 8.16
N SER A 208 4.37 2.75 8.76
CA SER A 208 3.00 2.33 8.52
C SER A 208 2.17 3.44 7.89
N ILE A 209 1.19 3.05 7.09
CA ILE A 209 0.13 3.93 6.61
C ILE A 209 -1.18 3.29 7.04
N ASP A 210 -1.98 4.01 7.82
CA ASP A 210 -3.25 3.54 8.37
C ASP A 210 -3.11 2.17 9.07
N GLY A 211 -2.05 2.00 9.84
CA GLY A 211 -1.73 0.76 10.54
C GLY A 211 -1.17 -0.37 9.66
N ILE A 212 -1.08 -0.17 8.33
CA ILE A 212 -0.48 -1.15 7.42
C ILE A 212 1.01 -0.83 7.28
N ALA A 213 1.88 -1.74 7.69
CA ALA A 213 3.30 -1.58 7.53
C ALA A 213 3.69 -1.63 6.05
N VAL A 214 4.26 -0.54 5.54
CA VAL A 214 4.59 -0.32 4.12
C VAL A 214 6.07 -0.12 3.88
N GLY A 215 6.87 0.06 4.93
CA GLY A 215 8.30 0.26 4.83
C GLY A 215 9.06 -0.14 6.09
N CYS A 216 10.37 -0.25 5.97
CA CYS A 216 11.25 -0.43 7.10
C CYS A 216 12.62 0.20 6.84
N VAL A 217 13.33 0.53 7.93
CA VAL A 217 14.71 1.00 7.92
C VAL A 217 15.47 0.34 9.08
N GLU A 218 16.76 0.02 8.87
CA GLU A 218 17.67 -0.46 9.90
C GLU A 218 18.56 0.70 10.35
N GLN A 219 18.51 1.04 11.63
CA GLN A 219 19.47 1.92 12.27
C GLN A 219 20.81 1.20 12.46
N LYS A 220 21.88 1.82 11.97
CA LYS A 220 23.24 1.42 12.32
C LYS A 220 23.98 2.62 12.87
N ILE A 221 24.62 2.46 14.00
CA ILE A 221 25.45 3.50 14.60
C ILE A 221 26.86 3.36 14.04
N VAL A 222 27.37 4.43 13.48
CA VAL A 222 28.72 4.52 12.91
C VAL A 222 29.70 5.07 13.93
N ASP A 223 29.31 6.15 14.59
CA ASP A 223 30.03 6.81 15.69
C ASP A 223 29.04 7.56 16.59
N ASP A 224 29.54 8.33 17.57
CA ASP A 224 28.73 9.02 18.56
C ASP A 224 27.80 10.11 17.97
N GLN A 225 28.06 10.57 16.76
CA GLN A 225 27.28 11.62 16.08
C GLN A 225 26.65 11.16 14.77
N THR A 226 26.99 9.96 14.28
CA THR A 226 26.61 9.50 12.96
C THR A 226 25.75 8.25 13.00
N ALA A 227 24.55 8.33 12.41
CA ALA A 227 23.64 7.21 12.19
C ALA A 227 23.54 6.86 10.68
N GLU A 228 23.61 5.56 10.35
CA GLU A 228 23.38 5.06 8.99
C GLU A 228 21.94 4.57 8.83
N LEU A 229 21.30 5.04 7.76
CA LEU A 229 20.04 4.48 7.26
C LEU A 229 20.38 3.21 6.46
N GLY A 230 20.35 2.09 7.13
CA GLY A 230 20.54 0.78 6.50
C GLY A 230 19.22 0.14 6.08
N ALA A 231 19.27 -0.76 5.12
CA ALA A 231 18.13 -1.60 4.72
C ALA A 231 16.80 -0.86 4.48
N LEU A 232 16.87 0.39 4.00
CA LEU A 232 15.67 1.14 3.66
C LEU A 232 14.91 0.43 2.54
N ALA A 233 13.68 0.04 2.83
CA ALA A 233 12.79 -0.64 1.89
C ALA A 233 11.36 -0.11 2.05
N ILE A 234 10.77 0.36 0.95
CA ILE A 234 9.42 0.96 0.93
C ILE A 234 8.58 0.24 -0.12
N SER A 235 7.37 -0.19 0.25
CA SER A 235 6.42 -0.78 -0.68
C SER A 235 6.15 0.16 -1.86
N THR A 236 6.05 -0.43 -3.05
CA THR A 236 5.76 0.31 -4.28
C THR A 236 4.32 0.80 -4.36
N ARG A 237 3.43 0.25 -3.54
CA ARG A 237 2.00 0.61 -3.51
C ARG A 237 1.77 2.10 -3.22
N PHE A 238 2.52 2.66 -2.26
CA PHE A 238 2.35 4.04 -1.80
C PHE A 238 3.39 5.00 -2.42
N ARG A 239 3.89 4.67 -3.60
CA ARG A 239 4.96 5.43 -4.25
C ARG A 239 4.59 6.91 -4.50
N SER A 240 3.33 7.16 -4.87
CA SER A 240 2.78 8.52 -5.10
C SER A 240 2.57 9.32 -3.80
N GLN A 241 2.56 8.67 -2.64
CA GLN A 241 2.28 9.30 -1.33
C GLN A 241 3.55 9.75 -0.59
N ARG A 242 4.69 9.83 -1.30
CA ARG A 242 5.98 10.30 -0.73
C ARG A 242 6.44 9.55 0.54
N VAL A 243 5.97 8.32 0.74
CA VAL A 243 6.28 7.49 1.93
C VAL A 243 7.78 7.33 2.14
N GLY A 244 8.56 7.29 1.05
CA GLY A 244 10.03 7.24 1.15
C GLY A 244 10.61 8.47 1.80
N VAL A 245 10.10 9.65 1.43
CA VAL A 245 10.49 10.94 2.04
C VAL A 245 10.14 10.92 3.53
N TYR A 246 8.88 10.62 3.85
CA TYR A 246 8.42 10.53 5.23
C TYR A 246 9.27 9.55 6.06
N ALA A 247 9.56 8.35 5.57
CA ALA A 247 10.35 7.36 6.30
C ALA A 247 11.76 7.85 6.62
N VAL A 248 12.43 8.53 5.67
CA VAL A 248 13.77 9.11 5.88
C VAL A 248 13.72 10.28 6.84
N GLU A 249 12.78 11.20 6.67
CA GLU A 249 12.62 12.38 7.56
C GLU A 249 12.26 11.96 8.99
N ALA A 250 11.33 10.99 9.16
CA ALA A 250 10.97 10.45 10.46
C ALA A 250 12.15 9.73 11.14
N PHE A 251 12.93 8.95 10.36
CA PHE A 251 14.16 8.35 10.87
C PHE A 251 15.14 9.42 11.35
N MET A 252 15.44 10.42 10.52
CA MET A 252 16.36 11.50 10.87
C MET A 252 15.88 12.26 12.11
N LYS A 253 14.58 12.55 12.21
CA LYS A 253 13.99 13.18 13.41
C LYS A 253 14.21 12.33 14.65
N THR A 254 13.89 11.05 14.60
CA THR A 254 14.07 10.12 15.72
C THR A 254 15.53 10.02 16.14
N MET A 255 16.46 10.00 15.19
CA MET A 255 17.89 9.94 15.50
C MET A 255 18.41 11.28 16.06
N LYS A 256 17.93 12.43 15.57
CA LYS A 256 18.26 13.75 16.13
C LYS A 256 17.85 13.87 17.60
N GLU A 257 16.68 13.34 17.95
CA GLU A 257 16.20 13.27 19.34
C GLU A 257 17.12 12.41 20.23
N GLN A 258 17.89 11.48 19.63
CA GLN A 258 18.91 10.67 20.29
C GLN A 258 20.33 11.30 20.27
N GLY A 259 20.48 12.49 19.67
CA GLY A 259 21.75 13.24 19.64
C GLY A 259 22.59 13.09 18.37
N TYR A 260 22.11 12.36 17.35
CA TYR A 260 22.83 12.22 16.08
C TYR A 260 22.61 13.44 15.17
N THR A 261 23.69 13.93 14.58
CA THR A 261 23.70 15.11 13.70
C THR A 261 24.14 14.81 12.27
N HIS A 262 24.74 13.65 12.06
CA HIS A 262 25.19 13.17 10.74
C HIS A 262 24.46 11.91 10.33
N PHE A 263 24.05 11.86 9.07
CA PHE A 263 23.32 10.73 8.51
C PHE A 263 24.00 10.25 7.25
N ILE A 264 24.24 8.95 7.16
CA ILE A 264 24.76 8.34 5.95
C ILE A 264 23.85 7.21 5.46
N SER A 265 23.92 6.91 4.18
CA SER A 265 23.31 5.71 3.58
C SER A 265 24.14 5.24 2.41
N LEU A 266 24.27 3.93 2.25
CA LEU A 266 24.93 3.32 1.10
C LEU A 266 23.90 2.60 0.24
N THR A 267 23.77 2.98 -1.02
CA THR A 267 22.80 2.36 -1.93
C THR A 267 23.24 2.43 -3.39
N ASN A 268 23.05 1.31 -4.11
CA ASN A 268 23.14 1.21 -5.56
C ASN A 268 21.75 1.25 -6.24
N ASN A 269 20.68 1.44 -5.48
CA ASN A 269 19.33 1.56 -6.03
C ASN A 269 19.10 2.99 -6.56
N PRO A 270 18.94 3.20 -7.88
CA PRO A 270 18.78 4.53 -8.46
C PRO A 270 17.61 5.32 -7.89
N ARG A 271 16.53 4.63 -7.47
CA ARG A 271 15.36 5.28 -6.87
C ARG A 271 15.66 5.85 -5.49
N LEU A 272 16.45 5.13 -4.68
CA LEU A 272 16.88 5.64 -3.37
C LEU A 272 17.90 6.76 -3.53
N GLN A 273 18.78 6.69 -4.54
CA GLN A 273 19.70 7.78 -4.86
C GLN A 273 18.96 9.07 -5.21
N ALA A 274 17.92 8.97 -6.08
CA ALA A 274 17.06 10.12 -6.40
C ALA A 274 16.29 10.63 -5.16
N LEU A 275 15.77 9.75 -4.32
CA LEU A 275 15.10 10.10 -3.08
C LEU A 275 16.03 10.87 -2.13
N PHE A 276 17.23 10.35 -1.90
CA PHE A 276 18.22 11.02 -1.05
C PHE A 276 18.59 12.39 -1.58
N GLY A 277 18.78 12.54 -2.90
CA GLY A 277 19.03 13.84 -3.52
C GLY A 277 17.88 14.84 -3.30
N GLN A 278 16.62 14.40 -3.39
CA GLN A 278 15.44 15.25 -3.11
C GLN A 278 15.37 15.73 -1.65
N ILE A 279 15.85 14.91 -0.70
CA ILE A 279 15.87 15.26 0.73
C ILE A 279 17.07 16.13 1.10
N GLY A 280 18.05 16.26 0.19
CA GLY A 280 19.23 17.08 0.39
C GLY A 280 20.49 16.32 0.80
N PHE A 281 20.48 14.99 0.74
CA PHE A 281 21.71 14.22 0.87
C PHE A 281 22.63 14.48 -0.33
N LYS A 282 23.93 14.57 -0.07
CA LYS A 282 24.98 14.68 -1.08
C LYS A 282 25.63 13.32 -1.31
N GLN A 283 25.85 12.98 -2.57
CA GLN A 283 26.64 11.79 -2.92
C GLN A 283 28.12 12.15 -2.82
N GLU A 284 28.75 11.71 -1.75
CA GLU A 284 30.19 11.96 -1.53
C GLU A 284 30.79 10.86 -0.63
N SER A 285 32.08 10.59 -0.86
CA SER A 285 32.86 9.70 -0.01
C SER A 285 33.70 10.55 0.93
N LEU A 286 33.39 10.54 2.20
CA LEU A 286 34.10 11.30 3.21
C LEU A 286 35.15 10.43 3.90
N GLU A 287 36.36 10.97 4.10
CA GLU A 287 37.50 10.26 4.69
C GLU A 287 37.17 9.70 6.08
N GLN A 288 36.41 10.42 6.87
CA GLN A 288 35.93 9.99 8.19
C GLN A 288 35.09 8.70 8.15
N TYR A 289 34.45 8.37 7.03
CA TYR A 289 33.67 7.16 6.82
C TYR A 289 34.36 6.13 5.96
N ALA A 290 35.68 6.27 5.68
CA ALA A 290 36.45 5.38 4.82
C ALA A 290 36.36 3.90 5.26
N LYS A 291 36.40 3.67 6.59
CA LYS A 291 36.22 2.32 7.15
C LYS A 291 34.85 1.73 6.80
N ARG A 292 33.78 2.52 6.92
CA ARG A 292 32.44 2.05 6.58
C ARG A 292 32.27 1.87 5.08
N GLN A 293 32.85 2.76 4.28
CA GLN A 293 32.85 2.64 2.82
C GLN A 293 33.60 1.40 2.34
N SER A 294 34.69 1.02 2.97
CA SER A 294 35.47 -0.18 2.58
C SER A 294 34.73 -1.49 2.75
N GLU A 295 33.67 -1.55 3.57
CA GLU A 295 32.78 -2.72 3.68
C GLU A 295 31.86 -2.89 2.45
N SER A 296 31.72 -1.86 1.62
CA SER A 296 30.91 -1.85 0.41
C SER A 296 31.49 -0.85 -0.60
N PRO A 297 32.69 -1.11 -1.17
CA PRO A 297 33.48 -0.12 -1.92
C PRO A 297 32.77 0.33 -3.20
N ASP A 298 31.99 -0.54 -3.83
CA ASP A 298 31.32 -0.27 -5.11
C ASP A 298 29.92 0.35 -4.93
N VAL A 299 29.51 0.66 -3.68
CA VAL A 299 28.18 1.21 -3.39
C VAL A 299 28.29 2.68 -3.06
N PRO A 300 27.64 3.59 -3.81
CA PRO A 300 27.68 5.02 -3.52
C PRO A 300 27.19 5.35 -2.10
N MET A 301 27.92 6.24 -1.43
CA MET A 301 27.55 6.79 -0.14
C MET A 301 26.83 8.13 -0.33
N PHE A 302 25.79 8.31 0.43
CA PHE A 302 25.03 9.55 0.55
C PHE A 302 25.15 10.06 1.98
N HIS A 303 25.40 11.35 2.13
CA HIS A 303 25.64 11.99 3.43
C HIS A 303 24.75 13.23 3.60
N TYR A 304 24.25 13.42 4.81
CA TYR A 304 23.49 14.61 5.23
C TYR A 304 23.98 15.05 6.62
N SER A 305 24.22 16.34 6.78
CA SER A 305 24.56 16.98 8.08
C SER A 305 23.49 18.02 8.44
N VAL A 306 23.18 18.11 9.73
CA VAL A 306 22.22 19.10 10.26
C VAL A 306 22.91 20.43 10.43
#